data_66b7289ef7dad9e8a298c806d79b606c
#
_entry.id   66b7289ef7dad9e8a298c806d79b606c
#
_cell.length_a   1.000
_cell.length_b   1.000
_cell.length_c   1.000
_cell.angle_alpha   90.00
_cell.angle_beta   90.00
_cell.angle_gamma   90.00
#
_symmetry.space_group_name_H-M   'P 1'
#
loop_
_entity.id
_entity.type
_entity.pdbx_description
1 polymer ?
#
loop_
_entity_poly.entity_id
_entity_poly.type
_entity_poly.pdbx_seq_one_letter_code
_entity_poly.pdbx_strand_id
1 'polypeptide(L)'
;MDLVGIEIVGDRTASSRCDEGYIKVLRLDVRNRYSDGSTSETYPCDVMSRPQSDAVVAVLYSVGEGGEIEVVLREAPRVPIYLRKDKTFVHPDPVEYLSLLEMVAGVVEPSDPPGIEGLRERAQAEALEEAGVSIDPA
;
A
#
# COMPACT_ATOMS: atom_id res chain seq x y z
N MET A 1 -22.80 -4.25 10.50
CA MET A 1 -23.21 -4.30 9.07
C MET A 1 -22.07 -4.96 8.33
N ASP A 2 -22.30 -6.13 7.73
CA ASP A 2 -21.23 -6.93 7.13
C ASP A 2 -21.09 -6.59 5.64
N LEU A 3 -19.86 -6.42 5.18
CA LEU A 3 -19.55 -6.27 3.77
C LEU A 3 -19.73 -7.61 3.06
N VAL A 4 -20.59 -7.67 2.04
CA VAL A 4 -20.93 -8.92 1.33
C VAL A 4 -20.42 -8.94 -0.12
N GLY A 5 -19.85 -7.81 -0.62
CA GLY A 5 -19.32 -7.73 -1.98
C GLY A 5 -18.88 -6.32 -2.35
N ILE A 6 -18.28 -6.21 -3.53
CA ILE A 6 -17.90 -4.95 -4.18
C ILE A 6 -18.56 -4.90 -5.55
N GLU A 7 -19.25 -3.80 -5.85
CA GLU A 7 -19.86 -3.53 -7.15
C GLU A 7 -19.01 -2.55 -7.94
N ILE A 8 -18.71 -2.88 -9.21
CA ILE A 8 -18.07 -1.96 -10.14
C ILE A 8 -19.15 -1.21 -10.90
N VAL A 9 -19.41 0.03 -10.51
CA VAL A 9 -20.48 0.87 -11.07
C VAL A 9 -20.11 1.53 -12.41
N GLY A 10 -18.85 1.42 -12.84
CA GLY A 10 -18.38 1.94 -14.12
C GLY A 10 -16.95 1.54 -14.41
N ASP A 11 -16.65 1.23 -15.67
CA ASP A 11 -15.31 0.96 -16.18
C ASP A 11 -14.96 2.03 -17.24
N ARG A 12 -13.93 2.83 -16.97
CA ARG A 12 -13.43 3.87 -17.87
C ARG A 12 -12.07 3.53 -18.49
N THR A 13 -11.58 2.29 -18.33
CA THR A 13 -10.24 1.86 -18.76
C THR A 13 -10.00 2.19 -20.24
N ALA A 14 -10.94 1.88 -21.12
CA ALA A 14 -10.80 2.08 -22.56
C ALA A 14 -10.77 3.55 -22.99
N SER A 15 -11.33 4.46 -22.17
CA SER A 15 -11.39 5.90 -22.44
C SER A 15 -10.35 6.71 -21.68
N SER A 16 -9.62 6.09 -20.74
CA SER A 16 -8.66 6.74 -19.88
C SER A 16 -7.24 6.72 -20.48
N ARG A 17 -6.49 7.79 -20.27
CA ARG A 17 -5.07 7.88 -20.60
C ARG A 17 -4.22 7.51 -19.40
N CYS A 18 -2.97 7.08 -19.64
CA CYS A 18 -2.02 6.72 -18.57
C CYS A 18 -1.66 7.88 -17.63
N ASP A 19 -1.89 9.12 -18.04
CA ASP A 19 -1.61 10.33 -17.28
C ASP A 19 -2.85 10.94 -16.60
N GLU A 20 -4.00 10.27 -16.71
CA GLU A 20 -5.23 10.67 -16.04
C GLU A 20 -5.42 9.94 -14.72
N GLY A 21 -6.03 10.65 -13.75
CA GLY A 21 -6.32 10.10 -12.44
C GLY A 21 -5.17 10.26 -11.43
N TYR A 22 -5.30 9.56 -10.33
CA TYR A 22 -4.39 9.65 -9.20
C TYR A 22 -3.01 9.00 -9.45
N ILE A 23 -3.02 7.87 -10.16
CA ILE A 23 -1.80 7.15 -10.55
C ILE A 23 -1.48 7.46 -12.00
N LYS A 24 -0.21 7.82 -12.25
CA LYS A 24 0.37 8.01 -13.59
C LYS A 24 1.33 6.87 -13.88
N VAL A 25 1.43 6.48 -15.14
CA VAL A 25 2.40 5.48 -15.59
C VAL A 25 3.42 6.17 -16.49
N LEU A 26 4.70 6.14 -16.07
CA LEU A 26 5.83 6.55 -16.89
C LEU A 26 6.40 5.30 -17.58
N ARG A 27 6.58 5.35 -18.89
CA ARG A 27 7.19 4.29 -19.68
C ARG A 27 8.52 4.77 -20.20
N LEU A 28 9.60 4.19 -19.67
CA LEU A 28 10.95 4.67 -19.86
C LEU A 28 11.82 3.57 -20.48
N ASP A 29 12.79 3.98 -21.30
CA ASP A 29 13.91 3.14 -21.68
C ASP A 29 15.09 3.55 -20.82
N VAL A 30 15.61 2.63 -20.02
CA VAL A 30 16.65 2.89 -19.02
C VAL A 30 17.82 1.94 -19.17
N ARG A 31 18.97 2.32 -18.62
CA ARG A 31 20.15 1.47 -18.47
C ARG A 31 20.84 1.72 -17.13
N ASN A 32 21.44 0.71 -16.58
CA ASN A 32 22.24 0.82 -15.37
C ASN A 32 23.60 1.45 -15.69
N ARG A 33 24.16 2.22 -14.75
CA ARG A 33 25.52 2.75 -14.78
C ARG A 33 26.27 2.13 -13.61
N TYR A 34 27.46 1.60 -13.88
CA TYR A 34 28.28 0.94 -12.88
C TYR A 34 29.46 1.83 -12.43
N SER A 35 30.03 1.54 -11.26
CA SER A 35 31.12 2.32 -10.67
C SER A 35 32.42 2.29 -11.48
N ASP A 36 32.60 1.31 -12.33
CA ASP A 36 33.73 1.18 -13.27
C ASP A 36 33.52 2.00 -14.56
N GLY A 37 32.41 2.72 -14.69
CA GLY A 37 32.05 3.50 -15.85
C GLY A 37 31.32 2.74 -16.95
N SER A 38 31.15 1.42 -16.82
CA SER A 38 30.38 0.63 -17.77
C SER A 38 28.88 0.85 -17.63
N THR A 39 28.11 0.37 -18.61
CA THR A 39 26.63 0.44 -18.60
C THR A 39 26.07 -0.90 -19.03
N SER A 40 24.83 -1.20 -18.56
CA SER A 40 24.04 -2.32 -19.10
C SER A 40 23.50 -2.01 -20.49
N GLU A 41 22.94 -3.04 -21.12
CA GLU A 41 22.01 -2.84 -22.24
C GLU A 41 20.79 -2.03 -21.78
N THR A 42 20.16 -1.35 -22.74
CA THR A 42 18.92 -0.59 -22.51
C THR A 42 17.75 -1.57 -22.34
N TYR A 43 16.88 -1.31 -21.35
CA TYR A 43 15.68 -2.10 -21.10
C TYR A 43 14.48 -1.21 -20.78
N PRO A 44 13.24 -1.63 -21.13
CA PRO A 44 12.02 -0.91 -20.80
C PRO A 44 11.72 -1.00 -19.30
N CYS A 45 11.21 0.09 -18.72
CA CYS A 45 10.81 0.17 -17.32
C CYS A 45 9.52 0.99 -17.18
N ASP A 46 8.47 0.37 -16.67
CA ASP A 46 7.23 1.05 -16.34
C ASP A 46 7.27 1.47 -14.86
N VAL A 47 7.08 2.77 -14.61
CA VAL A 47 7.08 3.35 -13.25
C VAL A 47 5.69 3.89 -12.95
N MET A 48 5.07 3.35 -11.91
CA MET A 48 3.86 3.95 -11.35
C MET A 48 4.23 5.14 -10.46
N SER A 49 3.61 6.28 -10.72
CA SER A 49 3.84 7.52 -9.97
C SER A 49 2.53 8.07 -9.43
N ARG A 50 2.56 8.57 -8.23
CA ARG A 50 1.46 9.30 -7.57
C ARG A 50 2.01 10.48 -6.76
N PRO A 51 1.20 11.52 -6.48
CA PRO A 51 1.54 12.48 -5.44
C PRO A 51 1.69 11.76 -4.10
N GLN A 52 2.59 12.22 -3.24
CA GLN A 52 2.77 11.66 -1.89
C GLN A 52 2.98 10.13 -1.92
N SER A 53 4.14 9.71 -2.36
CA SER A 53 4.49 8.28 -2.50
C SER A 53 4.95 7.62 -1.20
N ASP A 54 5.39 8.43 -0.22
CA ASP A 54 5.90 7.93 1.04
C ASP A 54 4.76 7.55 1.99
N ALA A 55 4.96 6.48 2.73
CA ALA A 55 3.99 5.99 3.69
C ALA A 55 4.71 5.44 4.94
N VAL A 56 4.00 5.47 6.06
CA VAL A 56 4.43 4.83 7.31
C VAL A 56 3.55 3.62 7.56
N VAL A 57 4.17 2.55 8.08
CA VAL A 57 3.45 1.38 8.59
C VAL A 57 3.68 1.29 10.09
N ALA A 58 2.61 1.29 10.86
CA ALA A 58 2.64 1.13 12.31
C ALA A 58 2.42 -0.34 12.69
N VAL A 59 3.41 -0.97 13.30
CA VAL A 59 3.26 -2.31 13.88
C VAL A 59 2.81 -2.14 15.33
N LEU A 60 1.50 -2.30 15.55
CA LEU A 60 0.91 -2.23 16.87
C LEU A 60 0.99 -3.60 17.52
N TYR A 61 1.59 -3.67 18.71
CA TYR A 61 1.71 -4.93 19.43
C TYR A 61 1.55 -4.75 20.93
N SER A 62 1.15 -5.83 21.59
CA SER A 62 1.18 -5.95 23.06
C SER A 62 2.01 -7.15 23.46
N VAL A 63 2.51 -7.11 24.70
CA VAL A 63 3.24 -8.22 25.29
C VAL A 63 2.42 -8.71 26.49
N GLY A 64 1.95 -9.97 26.40
CA GLY A 64 1.20 -10.62 27.46
C GLY A 64 2.07 -10.96 28.67
N GLU A 65 1.42 -11.38 29.76
CA GLU A 65 2.09 -11.72 31.04
C GLU A 65 3.09 -12.89 30.89
N GLY A 66 2.88 -13.79 29.92
CA GLY A 66 3.78 -14.91 29.61
C GLY A 66 4.89 -14.56 28.62
N GLY A 67 4.95 -13.30 28.14
CA GLY A 67 5.93 -12.84 27.15
C GLY A 67 5.50 -13.11 25.68
N GLU A 68 4.27 -13.60 25.45
CA GLU A 68 3.69 -13.73 24.12
C GLU A 68 3.46 -12.33 23.51
N ILE A 69 3.69 -12.24 22.20
CA ILE A 69 3.47 -11.01 21.44
C ILE A 69 2.19 -11.16 20.62
N GLU A 70 1.27 -10.23 20.83
CA GLU A 70 0.06 -10.09 20.04
C GLU A 70 0.19 -8.88 19.13
N VAL A 71 -0.10 -9.05 17.84
CA VAL A 71 -0.06 -7.98 16.83
C VAL A 71 -1.47 -7.62 16.44
N VAL A 72 -1.76 -6.32 16.43
CA VAL A 72 -3.04 -5.80 15.95
C VAL A 72 -3.02 -5.73 14.44
N LEU A 73 -3.96 -6.41 13.81
CA LEU A 73 -4.22 -6.31 12.38
C LEU A 73 -5.66 -5.82 12.18
N ARG A 74 -5.87 -5.04 11.13
CA ARG A 74 -7.22 -4.66 10.71
C ARG A 74 -7.62 -5.44 9.46
N GLU A 75 -8.89 -5.72 9.33
CA GLU A 75 -9.45 -6.26 8.10
C GLU A 75 -9.95 -5.10 7.23
N ALA A 76 -9.42 -5.01 6.00
CA ALA A 76 -9.78 -3.95 5.06
C ALA A 76 -10.19 -4.50 3.69
N PRO A 77 -11.33 -4.04 3.12
CA PRO A 77 -11.70 -4.37 1.75
C PRO A 77 -10.68 -3.82 0.77
N ARG A 78 -10.28 -4.65 -0.21
CA ARG A 78 -9.30 -4.27 -1.23
C ARG A 78 -9.80 -4.61 -2.62
N VAL A 79 -10.22 -3.60 -3.38
CA VAL A 79 -10.68 -3.78 -4.77
C VAL A 79 -9.68 -4.55 -5.64
N PRO A 80 -8.35 -4.28 -5.62
CA PRO A 80 -7.40 -5.06 -6.40
C PRO A 80 -7.36 -6.55 -6.02
N ILE A 81 -7.60 -6.88 -4.76
CA ILE A 81 -7.65 -8.26 -4.27
C ILE A 81 -8.96 -8.92 -4.69
N TYR A 82 -10.08 -8.22 -4.55
CA TYR A 82 -11.37 -8.69 -5.03
C TYR A 82 -11.36 -9.04 -6.52
N LEU A 83 -10.70 -8.22 -7.35
CA LEU A 83 -10.57 -8.43 -8.80
C LEU A 83 -9.61 -9.58 -9.19
N ARG A 84 -8.90 -10.19 -8.22
CA ARG A 84 -8.07 -11.38 -8.49
C ARG A 84 -8.88 -12.55 -9.03
N LYS A 85 -10.13 -12.69 -8.63
CA LYS A 85 -11.04 -13.73 -9.09
C LYS A 85 -11.20 -13.78 -10.61
N ASP A 86 -11.02 -12.64 -11.30
CA ASP A 86 -11.16 -12.51 -12.76
C ASP A 86 -9.84 -12.73 -13.51
N LYS A 87 -8.76 -13.13 -12.78
CA LYS A 87 -7.42 -13.30 -13.36
C LYS A 87 -7.03 -14.77 -13.44
N THR A 88 -6.27 -15.10 -14.47
CA THR A 88 -5.62 -16.41 -14.59
C THR A 88 -4.27 -16.37 -13.89
N PHE A 89 -4.04 -17.31 -12.97
CA PHE A 89 -2.78 -17.47 -12.26
C PHE A 89 -2.09 -18.78 -12.68
N VAL A 90 -0.77 -18.81 -12.58
CA VAL A 90 0.03 -20.03 -12.82
C VAL A 90 -0.37 -21.13 -11.83
N HIS A 91 -0.61 -20.73 -10.57
CA HIS A 91 -1.16 -21.60 -9.54
C HIS A 91 -2.55 -21.05 -9.18
N PRO A 92 -3.63 -21.72 -9.60
CA PRO A 92 -4.98 -21.29 -9.31
C PRO A 92 -5.21 -21.15 -7.81
N ASP A 93 -5.80 -20.04 -7.41
CA ASP A 93 -6.21 -19.78 -6.05
C ASP A 93 -7.75 -19.88 -5.98
N PRO A 94 -8.33 -20.91 -5.34
CA PRO A 94 -9.77 -21.11 -5.28
C PRO A 94 -10.47 -20.17 -4.30
N VAL A 95 -9.70 -19.38 -3.53
CA VAL A 95 -10.27 -18.47 -2.53
C VAL A 95 -10.62 -17.15 -3.17
N GLU A 96 -11.87 -16.71 -2.99
CA GLU A 96 -12.31 -15.37 -3.33
C GLU A 96 -12.07 -14.45 -2.13
N TYR A 97 -11.16 -13.50 -2.29
CA TYR A 97 -10.84 -12.54 -1.23
C TYR A 97 -11.68 -11.27 -1.41
N LEU A 98 -12.36 -10.84 -0.35
CA LEU A 98 -13.04 -9.56 -0.29
C LEU A 98 -12.20 -8.51 0.43
N SER A 99 -11.46 -8.95 1.43
CA SER A 99 -10.63 -8.13 2.30
C SER A 99 -9.27 -8.78 2.55
N LEU A 100 -8.36 -8.03 3.14
CA LEU A 100 -7.08 -8.50 3.66
C LEU A 100 -6.92 -8.10 5.13
N LEU A 101 -6.17 -8.92 5.85
CA LEU A 101 -5.61 -8.53 7.14
C LEU A 101 -4.35 -7.71 6.89
N GLU A 102 -4.32 -6.50 7.42
CA GLU A 102 -3.27 -5.51 7.17
C GLU A 102 -2.80 -4.87 8.48
N MET A 103 -1.56 -4.44 8.48
CA MET A 103 -1.08 -3.51 9.50
C MET A 103 -1.68 -2.12 9.24
N VAL A 104 -1.73 -1.31 10.28
CA VAL A 104 -2.09 0.10 10.17
C VAL A 104 -1.06 0.83 9.32
N ALA A 105 -1.49 1.61 8.35
CA ALA A 105 -0.57 2.33 7.46
C ALA A 105 -1.22 3.57 6.87
N GLY A 106 -0.47 4.65 6.79
CA GLY A 106 -0.92 5.88 6.17
C GLY A 106 0.12 6.59 5.32
N VAL A 107 -0.34 7.46 4.47
CA VAL A 107 0.50 8.28 3.59
C VAL A 107 1.09 9.44 4.38
N VAL A 108 2.39 9.69 4.24
CA VAL A 108 3.02 10.89 4.81
C VAL A 108 2.51 12.13 4.07
N GLU A 109 2.00 13.09 4.81
CA GLU A 109 1.41 14.30 4.28
C GLU A 109 2.39 15.50 4.31
N PRO A 110 2.22 16.48 3.42
CA PRO A 110 3.05 17.69 3.42
C PRO A 110 2.96 18.52 4.70
N SER A 111 1.91 18.31 5.50
CA SER A 111 1.71 18.94 6.80
C SER A 111 2.47 18.27 7.94
N ASP A 112 2.93 17.03 7.74
CA ASP A 112 3.67 16.31 8.77
C ASP A 112 5.05 16.95 8.99
N PRO A 113 5.54 16.98 10.23
CA PRO A 113 6.89 17.45 10.51
C PRO A 113 7.94 16.65 9.74
N PRO A 114 9.07 17.27 9.36
CA PRO A 114 10.13 16.55 8.66
C PRO A 114 10.83 15.53 9.56
N GLY A 115 11.32 14.45 8.96
CA GLY A 115 12.14 13.45 9.62
C GLY A 115 11.34 12.44 10.47
N ILE A 116 12.03 11.83 11.43
CA ILE A 116 11.47 10.71 12.22
C ILE A 116 10.27 11.13 13.09
N GLU A 117 10.25 12.38 13.56
CA GLU A 117 9.13 12.88 14.36
C GLU A 117 7.83 12.91 13.56
N GLY A 118 7.86 13.42 12.32
CA GLY A 118 6.68 13.40 11.47
C GLY A 118 6.19 11.98 11.14
N LEU A 119 7.11 11.03 10.96
CA LEU A 119 6.74 9.64 10.77
C LEU A 119 6.07 9.04 12.01
N ARG A 120 6.55 9.40 13.22
CA ARG A 120 5.94 8.96 14.48
C ARG A 120 4.55 9.56 14.66
N GLU A 121 4.40 10.87 14.46
CA GLU A 121 3.10 11.55 14.56
C GLU A 121 2.09 10.97 13.57
N ARG A 122 2.51 10.72 12.33
CA ARG A 122 1.65 10.06 11.34
C ARG A 122 1.25 8.65 11.78
N ALA A 123 2.19 7.84 12.27
CA ALA A 123 1.90 6.49 12.76
C ALA A 123 0.91 6.49 13.93
N GLN A 124 1.00 7.48 14.85
CA GLN A 124 0.04 7.66 15.93
C GLN A 124 -1.35 8.04 15.41
N ALA A 125 -1.41 8.99 14.47
CA ALA A 125 -2.67 9.40 13.87
C ALA A 125 -3.39 8.23 13.19
N GLU A 126 -2.66 7.46 12.38
CA GLU A 126 -3.21 6.29 11.68
C GLU A 126 -3.62 5.17 12.67
N ALA A 127 -2.87 4.95 13.74
CA ALA A 127 -3.24 3.98 14.78
C ALA A 127 -4.57 4.35 15.43
N LEU A 128 -4.78 5.62 15.69
CA LEU A 128 -6.04 6.12 16.26
C LEU A 128 -7.19 6.05 15.24
N GLU A 129 -6.95 6.48 14.00
CA GLU A 129 -7.97 6.56 12.95
C GLU A 129 -8.40 5.17 12.47
N GLU A 130 -7.45 4.28 12.24
CA GLU A 130 -7.70 2.98 11.62
C GLU A 130 -7.95 1.85 12.62
N ALA A 131 -7.34 1.89 13.80
CA ALA A 131 -7.46 0.85 14.82
C ALA A 131 -8.16 1.31 16.11
N GLY A 132 -8.43 2.61 16.26
CA GLY A 132 -9.01 3.17 17.50
C GLY A 132 -8.05 3.09 18.70
N VAL A 133 -6.74 2.93 18.46
CA VAL A 133 -5.73 2.74 19.50
C VAL A 133 -4.88 4.00 19.61
N SER A 134 -4.84 4.55 20.83
CA SER A 134 -3.89 5.62 21.18
C SER A 134 -2.59 4.98 21.62
N ILE A 135 -1.50 5.31 20.96
CA ILE A 135 -0.15 4.81 21.26
C ILE A 135 0.75 5.94 21.72
N ASP A 136 1.65 5.62 22.64
CA ASP A 136 2.74 6.51 23.03
C ASP A 136 4.01 6.04 22.28
N PRO A 137 4.67 6.91 21.49
CA PRO A 137 5.84 6.48 20.73
C PRO A 137 6.99 6.19 21.70
N ALA A 138 7.56 5.00 21.59
CA ALA A 138 8.73 4.60 22.34
C ALA A 138 10.00 5.32 21.86
#